data_c965fa685f151a80b9b2ca968e69ec5f
#
_entry.id   c965fa685f151a80b9b2ca968e69ec5f
#
_cell.length_a   1.000
_cell.length_b   1.000
_cell.length_c   1.000
_cell.angle_alpha   90.00
_cell.angle_beta   90.00
_cell.angle_gamma   90.00
#
_symmetry.space_group_name_H-M   'P 1'
#
loop_
_entity.id
_entity.type
_entity.pdbx_description
1 polymer ?
#
loop_
_entity_poly.entity_id
_entity_poly.type
_entity_poly.pdbx_seq_one_letter_code
_entity_poly.pdbx_strand_id
1 'polypeptide(L)'
;MPSAVRHETSIRALKQQDLDAVVAIDAALEGRARRAYFQRRLTAALRQPELHVQFATTDAQGLAGYILARRTEGEFGRTLPALRLEIVGVRADRRGHGVGKQLMDTLIDYGRRHGVAELRTAAAWNDHRMLAWLDAMGFALAPNLVVECVVGAGYQAERNDAMELPAAQTPGHEVDYGAPEGNDFERVERARCDVRAMRPEDLPQILRIDRQITGRDRRAYIAAKLDEAMDDSAIRVSLTARLEGVIVGFVMARADLGDFGRTEPVAVLDTIGVDPAFEHHGVGHAMVSQLFANLAALHIDRVETLLARSDLALLGFLYSTGFEPSQRLAFVRRLQ
;
A
#
# COMPACT_ATOMS: atom_id res chain seq x y z
N MET A 1 4.68 -45.80 21.25
CA MET A 1 4.40 -44.38 21.01
C MET A 1 5.71 -43.71 20.64
N PRO A 2 5.95 -43.28 19.42
CA PRO A 2 7.18 -42.58 19.08
C PRO A 2 7.15 -41.21 19.78
N SER A 3 8.18 -40.93 20.56
CA SER A 3 8.42 -39.65 21.21
C SER A 3 8.48 -38.57 20.15
N ALA A 4 7.58 -37.59 20.23
CA ALA A 4 7.62 -36.40 19.36
C ALA A 4 8.94 -35.66 19.68
N VAL A 5 9.88 -35.77 18.76
CA VAL A 5 11.10 -34.95 18.78
C VAL A 5 10.65 -33.51 18.74
N ARG A 6 10.65 -32.82 19.88
CA ARG A 6 10.48 -31.35 19.90
C ARG A 6 11.73 -30.80 19.23
N HIS A 7 11.57 -30.44 17.95
CA HIS A 7 12.59 -29.69 17.25
C HIS A 7 12.64 -28.30 17.90
N GLU A 8 13.65 -28.06 18.71
CA GLU A 8 13.90 -26.74 19.29
C GLU A 8 14.00 -25.72 18.16
N THR A 9 13.06 -24.82 18.12
CA THR A 9 13.09 -23.66 17.24
C THR A 9 13.47 -22.44 18.04
N SER A 10 14.38 -21.63 17.50
CA SER A 10 14.76 -20.34 18.09
C SER A 10 14.24 -19.18 17.24
N ILE A 11 13.82 -18.11 17.93
CA ILE A 11 13.39 -16.88 17.27
C ILE A 11 14.48 -15.82 17.39
N ARG A 12 14.72 -15.12 16.30
CA ARG A 12 15.64 -13.99 16.23
C ARG A 12 15.16 -12.94 15.21
N ALA A 13 15.81 -11.78 15.20
CA ALA A 13 15.65 -10.85 14.09
C ALA A 13 16.10 -11.50 12.77
N LEU A 14 15.36 -11.23 11.70
CA LEU A 14 15.74 -11.62 10.34
C LEU A 14 16.92 -10.74 9.90
N LYS A 15 17.91 -11.33 9.25
CA LYS A 15 19.16 -10.68 8.85
C LYS A 15 19.32 -10.71 7.32
N GLN A 16 20.19 -9.84 6.81
CA GLN A 16 20.52 -9.82 5.37
C GLN A 16 21.07 -11.15 4.85
N GLN A 17 21.81 -11.87 5.66
CA GLN A 17 22.34 -13.20 5.31
C GLN A 17 21.27 -14.28 5.12
N ASP A 18 20.03 -14.03 5.58
CA ASP A 18 18.90 -14.96 5.42
C ASP A 18 18.22 -14.80 4.05
N LEU A 19 18.63 -13.85 3.21
CA LEU A 19 17.98 -13.50 1.95
C LEU A 19 17.74 -14.73 1.07
N ASP A 20 18.73 -15.58 0.88
CA ASP A 20 18.61 -16.75 -0.01
C ASP A 20 17.57 -17.74 0.53
N ALA A 21 17.56 -17.98 1.83
CA ALA A 21 16.60 -18.88 2.47
C ALA A 21 15.17 -18.28 2.45
N VAL A 22 15.03 -16.98 2.67
CA VAL A 22 13.74 -16.26 2.55
C VAL A 22 13.20 -16.40 1.13
N VAL A 23 14.03 -16.12 0.11
CA VAL A 23 13.64 -16.24 -1.30
C VAL A 23 13.25 -17.68 -1.67
N ALA A 24 13.96 -18.68 -1.15
CA ALA A 24 13.65 -20.09 -1.40
C ALA A 24 12.29 -20.48 -0.78
N ILE A 25 12.01 -20.06 0.46
CA ILE A 25 10.73 -20.33 1.12
C ILE A 25 9.59 -19.63 0.37
N ASP A 26 9.78 -18.38 -0.02
CA ASP A 26 8.80 -17.60 -0.76
C ASP A 26 8.52 -18.20 -2.14
N ALA A 27 9.55 -18.56 -2.90
CA ALA A 27 9.39 -19.18 -4.21
C ALA A 27 8.63 -20.51 -4.15
N ALA A 28 8.80 -21.28 -3.08
CA ALA A 28 8.05 -22.51 -2.84
C ALA A 28 6.57 -22.27 -2.47
N LEU A 29 6.22 -21.04 -2.03
CA LEU A 29 4.86 -20.63 -1.72
C LEU A 29 4.14 -20.05 -2.93
N GLU A 30 4.81 -19.11 -3.61
CA GLU A 30 4.26 -18.25 -4.65
C GLU A 30 4.53 -18.76 -6.08
N GLY A 31 5.32 -19.81 -6.23
CA GLY A 31 5.69 -20.37 -7.54
C GLY A 31 6.73 -19.55 -8.31
N ARG A 32 7.20 -18.41 -7.79
CA ARG A 32 8.24 -17.58 -8.41
C ARG A 32 9.12 -16.90 -7.38
N ALA A 33 10.40 -16.69 -7.72
CA ALA A 33 11.37 -16.04 -6.86
C ALA A 33 11.23 -14.51 -6.92
N ARG A 34 11.07 -13.85 -5.77
CA ARG A 34 10.99 -12.38 -5.63
C ARG A 34 12.25 -11.79 -5.00
N ARG A 35 13.43 -12.20 -5.49
CA ARG A 35 14.73 -11.82 -4.90
C ARG A 35 14.91 -10.31 -4.75
N ALA A 36 14.61 -9.55 -5.81
CA ALA A 36 14.77 -8.09 -5.81
C ALA A 36 13.90 -7.41 -4.75
N TYR A 37 12.67 -7.92 -4.54
CA TYR A 37 11.79 -7.45 -3.48
C TYR A 37 12.41 -7.68 -2.10
N PHE A 38 12.77 -8.92 -1.75
CA PHE A 38 13.32 -9.22 -0.42
C PHE A 38 14.64 -8.49 -0.16
N GLN A 39 15.48 -8.35 -1.17
CA GLN A 39 16.74 -7.61 -1.04
C GLN A 39 16.47 -6.14 -0.67
N ARG A 40 15.56 -5.45 -1.35
CA ARG A 40 15.17 -4.08 -1.01
C ARG A 40 14.53 -4.01 0.36
N ARG A 41 13.58 -4.91 0.66
CA ARG A 41 12.86 -4.94 1.95
C ARG A 41 13.78 -5.16 3.14
N LEU A 42 14.74 -6.08 3.04
CA LEU A 42 15.73 -6.31 4.09
C LEU A 42 16.70 -5.14 4.22
N THR A 43 17.09 -4.51 3.11
CA THR A 43 17.94 -3.31 3.14
C THR A 43 17.21 -2.13 3.78
N ALA A 44 15.94 -1.91 3.46
CA ALA A 44 15.12 -0.87 4.09
C ALA A 44 15.02 -1.08 5.61
N ALA A 45 14.89 -2.32 6.08
CA ALA A 45 14.86 -2.64 7.51
C ALA A 45 16.18 -2.34 8.25
N LEU A 46 17.31 -2.33 7.56
CA LEU A 46 18.58 -1.90 8.14
C LEU A 46 18.71 -0.38 8.25
N ARG A 47 18.08 0.34 7.33
CA ARG A 47 18.11 1.82 7.30
C ARG A 47 17.09 2.42 8.26
N GLN A 48 15.91 1.81 8.35
CA GLN A 48 14.75 2.30 9.11
C GLN A 48 14.17 1.18 9.98
N PRO A 49 14.92 0.69 11.00
CA PRO A 49 14.50 -0.44 11.83
C PRO A 49 13.24 -0.15 12.67
N GLU A 50 12.92 1.12 12.91
CA GLU A 50 11.70 1.55 13.60
C GLU A 50 10.44 1.38 12.75
N LEU A 51 10.57 1.41 11.42
CA LEU A 51 9.45 1.23 10.49
C LEU A 51 9.28 -0.24 10.07
N HIS A 52 10.34 -1.03 10.09
CA HIS A 52 10.37 -2.37 9.53
C HIS A 52 10.63 -3.42 10.59
N VAL A 53 9.61 -4.17 10.94
CA VAL A 53 9.67 -5.25 11.94
C VAL A 53 9.78 -6.59 11.24
N GLN A 54 10.78 -7.38 11.62
CA GLN A 54 11.03 -8.66 10.97
C GLN A 54 11.65 -9.69 11.91
N PHE A 55 11.10 -10.90 11.87
CA PHE A 55 11.59 -12.03 12.68
C PHE A 55 11.80 -13.28 11.84
N ALA A 56 12.68 -14.12 12.30
CA ALA A 56 13.03 -15.43 11.76
C ALA A 56 12.87 -16.50 12.84
N THR A 57 12.36 -17.64 12.45
CA THR A 57 12.45 -18.88 13.23
C THR A 57 13.47 -19.79 12.56
N THR A 58 14.40 -20.33 13.34
CA THR A 58 15.44 -21.25 12.87
C THR A 58 15.38 -22.58 13.61
N ASP A 59 15.80 -23.63 12.94
CA ASP A 59 16.00 -24.97 13.48
C ASP A 59 17.39 -25.51 13.09
N ALA A 60 17.66 -26.78 13.34
CA ALA A 60 18.92 -27.43 12.99
C ALA A 60 19.24 -27.42 11.48
N GLN A 61 18.23 -27.21 10.64
CA GLN A 61 18.37 -27.15 9.18
C GLN A 61 18.43 -25.72 8.63
N GLY A 62 18.44 -24.71 9.52
CA GLY A 62 18.50 -23.29 9.15
C GLY A 62 17.16 -22.56 9.31
N LEU A 63 16.81 -21.69 8.34
CA LEU A 63 15.59 -20.90 8.40
C LEU A 63 14.35 -21.78 8.25
N ALA A 64 13.52 -21.86 9.29
CA ALA A 64 12.25 -22.59 9.31
C ALA A 64 11.05 -21.72 8.88
N GLY A 65 11.14 -20.41 9.12
CA GLY A 65 10.13 -19.45 8.73
C GLY A 65 10.52 -18.01 9.03
N TYR A 66 9.77 -17.08 8.48
CA TYR A 66 9.98 -15.64 8.69
C TYR A 66 8.65 -14.88 8.65
N ILE A 67 8.65 -13.70 9.25
CA ILE A 67 7.53 -12.76 9.23
C ILE A 67 8.05 -11.35 9.01
N LEU A 68 7.39 -10.62 8.13
CA LEU A 68 7.68 -9.22 7.82
C LEU A 68 6.45 -8.38 8.15
N ALA A 69 6.68 -7.28 8.83
CA ALA A 69 5.66 -6.29 9.11
C ALA A 69 6.24 -4.87 9.00
N ARG A 70 5.36 -3.91 8.81
CA ARG A 70 5.70 -2.51 8.71
C ARG A 70 4.85 -1.70 9.68
N ARG A 71 5.48 -0.78 10.39
CA ARG A 71 4.76 0.20 11.20
C ARG A 71 4.04 1.17 10.27
N THR A 72 2.76 1.41 10.54
CA THR A 72 1.90 2.34 9.81
C THR A 72 1.25 3.28 10.81
N GLU A 73 1.12 4.55 10.42
CA GLU A 73 0.56 5.58 11.29
C GLU A 73 0.08 6.74 10.43
N GLY A 74 -1.19 7.07 10.53
CA GLY A 74 -1.72 8.27 9.90
C GLY A 74 -2.27 8.14 8.49
N GLU A 75 -2.22 6.98 7.83
CA GLU A 75 -2.80 6.79 6.50
C GLU A 75 -4.30 7.12 6.52
N PHE A 76 -4.74 7.98 5.59
CA PHE A 76 -6.12 8.47 5.49
C PHE A 76 -6.76 8.85 6.84
N GLY A 77 -6.03 9.67 7.65
CA GLY A 77 -6.52 10.20 8.91
C GLY A 77 -6.60 9.22 10.06
N ARG A 78 -6.05 8.02 9.93
CA ARG A 78 -5.93 7.07 11.05
C ARG A 78 -4.99 7.60 12.11
N THR A 79 -5.31 7.34 13.38
CA THR A 79 -4.59 7.93 14.52
C THR A 79 -3.91 6.90 15.39
N LEU A 80 -4.27 5.64 15.25
CA LEU A 80 -3.70 4.58 16.08
C LEU A 80 -2.51 3.95 15.35
N PRO A 81 -1.35 3.86 16.02
CA PRO A 81 -0.21 3.15 15.48
C PRO A 81 -0.58 1.67 15.25
N ALA A 82 -0.24 1.17 14.10
CA ALA A 82 -0.50 -0.20 13.70
C ALA A 82 0.76 -0.84 13.11
N LEU A 83 0.82 -2.17 13.12
CA LEU A 83 1.73 -2.93 12.27
C LEU A 83 0.92 -3.53 11.12
N ARG A 84 1.33 -3.23 9.90
CA ARG A 84 0.85 -3.94 8.71
C ARG A 84 1.67 -5.20 8.56
N LEU A 85 1.03 -6.35 8.67
CA LEU A 85 1.62 -7.64 8.35
C LEU A 85 1.74 -7.74 6.83
N GLU A 86 2.95 -7.83 6.32
CA GLU A 86 3.25 -7.85 4.89
C GLU A 86 3.35 -9.28 4.36
N ILE A 87 4.17 -10.10 5.02
CA ILE A 87 4.42 -11.48 4.58
C ILE A 87 4.68 -12.38 5.79
N VAL A 88 4.22 -13.62 5.69
CA VAL A 88 4.65 -14.72 6.54
C VAL A 88 4.99 -15.93 5.66
N GLY A 89 6.18 -16.46 5.81
CA GLY A 89 6.65 -17.65 5.09
C GLY A 89 7.09 -18.74 6.05
N VAL A 90 6.65 -19.97 5.78
CA VAL A 90 7.06 -21.16 6.55
C VAL A 90 7.52 -22.24 5.58
N ARG A 91 8.71 -22.79 5.84
CA ARG A 91 9.29 -23.87 5.05
C ARG A 91 8.32 -25.07 5.00
N ALA A 92 8.22 -25.73 3.86
CA ALA A 92 7.17 -26.71 3.58
C ALA A 92 7.11 -27.85 4.62
N ASP A 93 8.26 -28.37 5.03
CA ASP A 93 8.40 -29.43 6.03
C ASP A 93 8.10 -28.99 7.47
N ARG A 94 7.93 -27.68 7.69
CA ARG A 94 7.61 -27.06 9.00
C ARG A 94 6.20 -26.52 9.11
N ARG A 95 5.42 -26.62 8.05
CA ARG A 95 4.00 -26.23 8.08
C ARG A 95 3.23 -27.20 8.98
N GLY A 96 2.23 -26.66 9.68
CA GLY A 96 1.46 -27.45 10.66
C GLY A 96 2.15 -27.70 12.01
N HIS A 97 3.42 -27.29 12.17
CA HIS A 97 4.22 -27.50 13.40
C HIS A 97 4.29 -26.25 14.29
N GLY A 98 3.40 -25.28 14.11
CA GLY A 98 3.29 -24.09 14.97
C GLY A 98 4.25 -22.95 14.66
N VAL A 99 5.15 -23.06 13.67
CA VAL A 99 6.14 -22.02 13.33
C VAL A 99 5.46 -20.68 12.98
N GLY A 100 4.41 -20.70 12.15
CA GLY A 100 3.68 -19.48 11.80
C GLY A 100 3.00 -18.82 12.99
N LYS A 101 2.46 -19.62 13.94
CA LYS A 101 1.89 -19.11 15.18
C LYS A 101 2.98 -18.48 16.07
N GLN A 102 4.11 -19.13 16.22
CA GLN A 102 5.24 -18.65 17.02
C GLN A 102 5.77 -17.30 16.49
N LEU A 103 5.87 -17.14 15.16
CA LEU A 103 6.23 -15.88 14.51
C LEU A 103 5.18 -14.79 14.78
N MET A 104 3.91 -15.14 14.67
CA MET A 104 2.80 -14.20 14.94
C MET A 104 2.78 -13.77 16.41
N ASP A 105 2.92 -14.70 17.33
CA ASP A 105 2.97 -14.40 18.78
C ASP A 105 4.12 -13.43 19.08
N THR A 106 5.30 -13.65 18.47
CA THR A 106 6.45 -12.74 18.60
C THR A 106 6.16 -11.33 18.05
N LEU A 107 5.48 -11.25 16.91
CA LEU A 107 5.09 -9.96 16.33
C LEU A 107 4.07 -9.23 17.21
N ILE A 108 3.12 -9.95 17.80
CA ILE A 108 2.13 -9.42 18.75
C ILE A 108 2.82 -8.87 20.00
N ASP A 109 3.75 -9.64 20.58
CA ASP A 109 4.49 -9.22 21.77
C ASP A 109 5.40 -8.02 21.49
N TYR A 110 5.97 -7.95 20.29
CA TYR A 110 6.67 -6.77 19.84
C TYR A 110 5.72 -5.56 19.76
N GLY A 111 4.57 -5.72 19.12
CA GLY A 111 3.58 -4.65 18.97
C GLY A 111 3.12 -4.10 20.33
N ARG A 112 2.79 -4.99 21.28
CA ARG A 112 2.39 -4.60 22.65
C ARG A 112 3.46 -3.79 23.36
N ARG A 113 4.71 -4.23 23.29
CA ARG A 113 5.85 -3.53 23.92
C ARG A 113 6.14 -2.16 23.32
N HIS A 114 5.75 -1.94 22.06
CA HIS A 114 6.01 -0.67 21.33
C HIS A 114 4.76 0.19 21.19
N GLY A 115 3.70 -0.07 21.98
CA GLY A 115 2.50 0.75 21.99
C GLY A 115 1.67 0.68 20.69
N VAL A 116 1.81 -0.41 19.94
CA VAL A 116 1.00 -0.66 18.75
C VAL A 116 -0.38 -1.13 19.17
N ALA A 117 -1.42 -0.48 18.66
CA ALA A 117 -2.80 -0.80 19.02
C ALA A 117 -3.37 -1.98 18.21
N GLU A 118 -2.90 -2.15 16.97
CA GLU A 118 -3.51 -3.09 16.01
C GLU A 118 -2.47 -3.71 15.08
N LEU A 119 -2.70 -4.99 14.73
CA LEU A 119 -2.14 -5.60 13.52
C LEU A 119 -3.16 -5.48 12.41
N ARG A 120 -2.71 -5.14 11.22
CA ARG A 120 -3.54 -5.01 10.01
C ARG A 120 -2.93 -5.81 8.87
N THR A 121 -3.77 -6.31 7.98
CA THR A 121 -3.33 -6.93 6.72
C THR A 121 -4.48 -6.94 5.71
N ALA A 122 -4.20 -7.36 4.48
CA ALA A 122 -5.21 -7.63 3.48
C ALA A 122 -4.87 -8.92 2.75
N ALA A 123 -5.86 -9.74 2.46
CA ALA A 123 -5.70 -10.99 1.73
C ALA A 123 -6.81 -11.14 0.68
N ALA A 124 -6.53 -11.88 -0.39
CA ALA A 124 -7.54 -12.19 -1.40
C ALA A 124 -8.67 -13.02 -0.77
N TRP A 125 -9.91 -12.68 -1.11
CA TRP A 125 -11.10 -13.34 -0.54
C TRP A 125 -11.19 -14.83 -0.91
N ASN A 126 -10.57 -15.24 -2.00
CA ASN A 126 -10.52 -16.62 -2.47
C ASN A 126 -9.30 -17.42 -1.97
N ASP A 127 -8.39 -16.80 -1.21
CA ASP A 127 -7.30 -17.52 -0.55
C ASP A 127 -7.79 -18.13 0.78
N HIS A 128 -8.57 -19.21 0.67
CA HIS A 128 -9.15 -19.90 1.82
C HIS A 128 -8.12 -20.34 2.87
N ARG A 129 -6.91 -20.65 2.45
CA ARG A 129 -5.85 -21.07 3.35
C ARG A 129 -5.33 -19.91 4.19
N MET A 130 -5.11 -18.75 3.58
CA MET A 130 -4.71 -17.54 4.29
C MET A 130 -5.83 -17.04 5.19
N LEU A 131 -7.09 -17.06 4.71
CA LEU A 131 -8.25 -16.66 5.51
C LEU A 131 -8.39 -17.52 6.77
N ALA A 132 -8.32 -18.86 6.64
CA ALA A 132 -8.38 -19.77 7.79
C ALA A 132 -7.20 -19.55 8.76
N TRP A 133 -6.00 -19.23 8.25
CA TRP A 133 -4.86 -18.94 9.10
C TRP A 133 -5.02 -17.59 9.83
N LEU A 134 -5.52 -16.56 9.17
CA LEU A 134 -5.79 -15.25 9.80
C LEU A 134 -6.85 -15.38 10.90
N ASP A 135 -7.93 -16.13 10.66
CA ASP A 135 -8.95 -16.42 11.67
C ASP A 135 -8.35 -17.14 12.89
N ALA A 136 -7.57 -18.22 12.65
CA ALA A 136 -6.85 -18.93 13.72
C ALA A 136 -5.86 -18.04 14.47
N MET A 137 -5.34 -16.97 13.85
CA MET A 137 -4.48 -15.95 14.48
C MET A 137 -5.28 -14.81 15.13
N GLY A 138 -6.61 -14.90 15.19
CA GLY A 138 -7.46 -13.93 15.86
C GLY A 138 -7.66 -12.61 15.11
N PHE A 139 -7.51 -12.61 13.80
CA PHE A 139 -7.91 -11.49 12.97
C PHE A 139 -9.42 -11.53 12.69
N ALA A 140 -10.02 -10.36 12.60
CA ALA A 140 -11.39 -10.16 12.13
C ALA A 140 -11.38 -9.26 10.89
N LEU A 141 -12.49 -9.23 10.16
CA LEU A 141 -12.67 -8.27 9.07
C LEU A 141 -12.58 -6.84 9.61
N ALA A 142 -11.77 -6.03 8.98
CA ALA A 142 -11.63 -4.62 9.32
C ALA A 142 -12.84 -3.81 8.80
N PRO A 143 -13.21 -2.71 9.47
CA PRO A 143 -14.25 -1.79 9.00
C PRO A 143 -13.73 -0.89 7.87
N ASN A 144 -12.89 -1.42 7.00
CA ASN A 144 -12.26 -0.71 5.90
C ASN A 144 -12.54 -1.41 4.58
N LEU A 145 -12.56 -0.62 3.51
CA LEU A 145 -12.60 -1.11 2.15
C LEU A 145 -11.19 -1.09 1.57
N VAL A 146 -10.84 -2.12 0.82
CA VAL A 146 -9.74 -2.07 -0.12
C VAL A 146 -10.34 -1.69 -1.46
N VAL A 147 -9.85 -0.62 -2.05
CA VAL A 147 -10.21 -0.23 -3.42
C VAL A 147 -8.95 -0.22 -4.27
N GLU A 148 -9.08 -0.55 -5.53
CA GLU A 148 -7.98 -0.65 -6.47
C GLU A 148 -8.34 -0.08 -7.83
N CYS A 149 -7.33 0.36 -8.58
CA CYS A 149 -7.48 0.79 -9.95
C CYS A 149 -6.40 0.12 -10.80
N VAL A 150 -6.78 -0.35 -12.00
CA VAL A 150 -5.84 -0.79 -13.02
C VAL A 150 -5.37 0.43 -13.80
N VAL A 151 -4.06 0.62 -13.93
CA VAL A 151 -3.44 1.73 -14.65
C VAL A 151 -2.77 1.25 -15.93
N GLY A 152 -2.50 2.15 -16.87
CA GLY A 152 -1.89 1.81 -18.16
C GLY A 152 -2.92 1.52 -19.25
N ALA A 153 -2.55 0.71 -20.25
CA ALA A 153 -3.41 0.44 -21.42
C ALA A 153 -4.75 -0.22 -21.05
N GLY A 154 -4.74 -1.10 -20.03
CA GLY A 154 -5.97 -1.71 -19.51
C GLY A 154 -6.91 -0.70 -18.86
N TYR A 155 -6.38 0.23 -18.08
CA TYR A 155 -7.16 1.30 -17.45
C TYR A 155 -7.92 2.15 -18.48
N GLN A 156 -7.26 2.53 -19.56
CA GLN A 156 -7.90 3.34 -20.60
C GLN A 156 -8.98 2.58 -21.37
N ALA A 157 -8.76 1.29 -21.66
CA ALA A 157 -9.73 0.45 -22.35
C ALA A 157 -11.00 0.25 -21.52
N GLU A 158 -10.86 -0.12 -20.25
CA GLU A 158 -12.00 -0.33 -19.34
C GLU A 158 -12.80 0.95 -19.10
N ARG A 159 -12.13 2.09 -18.99
CA ARG A 159 -12.77 3.39 -18.80
C ARG A 159 -13.53 3.85 -20.06
N ASN A 160 -12.99 3.56 -21.23
CA ASN A 160 -13.68 3.86 -22.51
C ASN A 160 -14.95 3.03 -22.65
N ASP A 161 -14.92 1.75 -22.28
CA ASP A 161 -16.09 0.87 -22.34
C ASP A 161 -17.19 1.27 -21.34
N ALA A 162 -16.81 1.81 -20.18
CA ALA A 162 -17.75 2.27 -19.15
C ALA A 162 -18.39 3.64 -19.48
N MET A 163 -17.82 4.40 -20.39
CA MET A 163 -18.29 5.74 -20.75
C MET A 163 -18.92 5.84 -22.16
N GLU A 164 -19.35 4.75 -22.76
CA GLU A 164 -20.30 4.82 -23.87
C GLU A 164 -21.65 5.37 -23.36
N LEU A 165 -21.70 6.69 -23.17
CA LEU A 165 -22.97 7.38 -23.10
C LEU A 165 -23.69 7.16 -24.43
N PRO A 166 -25.00 6.83 -24.43
CA PRO A 166 -25.73 6.65 -25.66
C PRO A 166 -25.55 7.89 -26.52
N ALA A 167 -25.07 7.70 -27.74
CA ALA A 167 -24.95 8.72 -28.74
C ALA A 167 -26.35 9.24 -29.08
N ALA A 168 -26.89 10.15 -28.29
CA ALA A 168 -28.14 10.81 -28.57
C ALA A 168 -28.25 12.15 -27.86
N GLN A 169 -28.27 13.18 -28.65
CA GLN A 169 -29.07 14.39 -28.44
C GLN A 169 -28.40 15.54 -27.67
N THR A 170 -27.21 15.95 -28.08
CA THR A 170 -26.86 17.34 -27.83
C THR A 170 -26.27 17.97 -29.07
N PRO A 171 -26.89 19.04 -29.63
CA PRO A 171 -26.27 19.83 -30.69
C PRO A 171 -25.23 20.73 -30.05
N GLY A 172 -23.99 20.43 -30.25
CA GLY A 172 -22.88 21.25 -29.82
C GLY A 172 -21.72 20.42 -29.32
N HIS A 173 -20.60 20.47 -29.99
CA HIS A 173 -19.28 19.93 -29.70
C HIS A 173 -19.26 18.76 -28.69
N GLU A 174 -19.50 17.60 -29.20
CA GLU A 174 -19.26 16.35 -28.47
C GLU A 174 -17.75 16.20 -28.27
N VAL A 175 -17.28 16.45 -27.07
CA VAL A 175 -15.95 16.05 -26.67
C VAL A 175 -16.06 14.58 -26.35
N ASP A 176 -15.42 13.73 -27.14
CA ASP A 176 -15.31 12.31 -26.86
C ASP A 176 -14.40 12.12 -25.66
N TYR A 177 -14.98 12.06 -24.45
CA TYR A 177 -14.29 11.85 -23.19
C TYR A 177 -13.71 10.44 -23.07
N GLY A 178 -14.00 9.55 -23.99
CA GLY A 178 -13.57 8.14 -24.00
C GLY A 178 -12.38 7.84 -24.90
N ALA A 179 -11.98 8.73 -25.80
CA ALA A 179 -10.89 8.46 -26.72
C ALA A 179 -9.53 8.40 -25.99
N PRO A 180 -8.71 7.35 -26.20
CA PRO A 180 -7.40 7.20 -25.54
C PRO A 180 -6.46 8.38 -25.79
N GLU A 181 -6.60 9.04 -26.93
CA GLU A 181 -5.80 10.20 -27.34
C GLU A 181 -6.48 11.54 -27.03
N GLY A 182 -7.71 11.53 -26.56
CA GLY A 182 -8.59 12.69 -26.53
C GLY A 182 -9.31 12.94 -25.22
N ASN A 183 -8.86 12.43 -24.08
CA ASN A 183 -9.39 12.91 -22.83
C ASN A 183 -8.85 14.34 -22.58
N ASP A 184 -9.36 15.27 -23.38
CA ASP A 184 -9.01 16.68 -23.31
C ASP A 184 -9.30 17.27 -21.94
N PHE A 185 -10.26 16.73 -21.21
CA PHE A 185 -10.58 17.17 -19.86
C PHE A 185 -9.42 16.90 -18.89
N GLU A 186 -8.89 15.70 -18.84
CA GLU A 186 -7.71 15.38 -18.00
C GLU A 186 -6.45 16.10 -18.47
N ARG A 187 -6.31 16.30 -19.78
CA ARG A 187 -5.19 17.06 -20.36
C ARG A 187 -5.31 18.55 -20.04
N VAL A 188 -6.51 19.11 -20.10
CA VAL A 188 -6.80 20.50 -19.75
C VAL A 188 -6.64 20.74 -18.24
N GLU A 189 -7.06 19.81 -17.40
CA GLU A 189 -6.86 19.89 -15.96
C GLU A 189 -5.38 19.81 -15.59
N ARG A 190 -4.62 18.91 -16.21
CA ARG A 190 -3.16 18.86 -16.07
C ARG A 190 -2.45 20.12 -16.56
N ALA A 191 -2.96 20.73 -17.62
CA ALA A 191 -2.40 21.99 -18.14
C ALA A 191 -2.68 23.20 -17.24
N ARG A 192 -3.75 23.15 -16.44
CA ARG A 192 -4.09 24.21 -15.46
C ARG A 192 -3.32 24.07 -14.16
N CYS A 193 -2.97 22.85 -13.78
CA CYS A 193 -2.30 22.53 -12.53
C CYS A 193 -0.94 21.92 -12.82
N ASP A 194 0.12 22.58 -12.34
CA ASP A 194 1.48 22.09 -12.46
C ASP A 194 1.74 20.99 -11.43
N VAL A 195 1.67 19.74 -11.86
CA VAL A 195 1.89 18.57 -11.00
C VAL A 195 3.34 18.08 -11.16
N ARG A 196 4.06 18.07 -10.04
CA ARG A 196 5.49 17.72 -10.02
C ARG A 196 5.81 16.71 -8.93
N ALA A 197 6.97 16.04 -9.08
CA ALA A 197 7.53 15.22 -8.02
C ALA A 197 7.72 16.04 -6.74
N MET A 198 7.29 15.49 -5.62
CA MET A 198 7.41 16.07 -4.28
C MET A 198 8.87 16.27 -3.89
N ARG A 199 9.17 17.34 -3.16
CA ARG A 199 10.50 17.69 -2.69
C ARG A 199 10.51 17.94 -1.19
N PRO A 200 11.67 17.81 -0.51
CA PRO A 200 11.78 18.12 0.92
C PRO A 200 11.30 19.53 1.30
N GLU A 201 11.54 20.52 0.41
CA GLU A 201 11.15 21.92 0.62
C GLU A 201 9.63 22.11 0.64
N ASP A 202 8.86 21.14 0.14
CA ASP A 202 7.39 21.19 0.05
C ASP A 202 6.73 20.89 1.39
N LEU A 203 7.46 20.29 2.35
CA LEU A 203 6.94 19.83 3.64
C LEU A 203 6.11 20.88 4.39
N PRO A 204 6.53 22.15 4.54
CA PRO A 204 5.73 23.14 5.29
C PRO A 204 4.34 23.38 4.68
N GLN A 205 4.25 23.42 3.34
CA GLN A 205 2.97 23.65 2.66
C GLN A 205 2.08 22.41 2.69
N ILE A 206 2.65 21.22 2.55
CA ILE A 206 1.93 19.96 2.70
C ILE A 206 1.32 19.85 4.10
N LEU A 207 2.09 20.17 5.15
CA LEU A 207 1.61 20.18 6.53
C LEU A 207 0.49 21.19 6.76
N ARG A 208 0.53 22.36 6.10
CA ARG A 208 -0.54 23.34 6.15
C ARG A 208 -1.83 22.77 5.59
N ILE A 209 -1.77 22.19 4.39
CA ILE A 209 -2.94 21.58 3.72
C ILE A 209 -3.46 20.40 4.56
N ASP A 210 -2.58 19.52 4.98
CA ASP A 210 -2.95 18.35 5.78
C ASP A 210 -3.65 18.74 7.09
N ARG A 211 -3.17 19.77 7.77
CA ARG A 211 -3.81 20.29 8.98
C ARG A 211 -5.17 20.91 8.71
N GLN A 212 -5.36 21.59 7.59
CA GLN A 212 -6.65 22.17 7.20
C GLN A 212 -7.68 21.06 6.96
N ILE A 213 -7.29 19.95 6.31
CA ILE A 213 -8.17 18.83 5.98
C ILE A 213 -8.47 18.00 7.25
N THR A 214 -7.44 17.67 8.03
CA THR A 214 -7.55 16.69 9.12
C THR A 214 -7.84 17.30 10.48
N GLY A 215 -7.61 18.60 10.64
CA GLY A 215 -7.66 19.30 11.93
C GLY A 215 -6.55 18.90 12.91
N ARG A 216 -5.51 18.18 12.45
CA ARG A 216 -4.48 17.57 13.31
C ARG A 216 -3.07 17.94 12.86
N ASP A 217 -2.12 17.85 13.78
CA ASP A 217 -0.70 17.90 13.45
C ASP A 217 -0.18 16.49 13.20
N ARG A 218 0.02 16.15 11.93
CA ARG A 218 0.59 14.87 11.50
C ARG A 218 2.03 15.02 10.97
N ARG A 219 2.77 15.99 11.49
CA ARG A 219 4.13 16.32 11.05
C ARG A 219 5.04 15.08 11.01
N ALA A 220 5.06 14.28 12.07
CA ALA A 220 5.92 13.10 12.13
C ALA A 220 5.58 12.10 11.00
N TYR A 221 4.28 11.86 10.76
CA TYR A 221 3.83 10.99 9.69
C TYR A 221 4.20 11.52 8.30
N ILE A 222 3.87 12.78 8.01
CA ILE A 222 4.12 13.39 6.70
C ILE A 222 5.63 13.48 6.42
N ALA A 223 6.45 13.85 7.41
CA ALA A 223 7.89 13.89 7.27
C ALA A 223 8.48 12.50 6.99
N ALA A 224 8.08 11.48 7.75
CA ALA A 224 8.54 10.12 7.52
C ALA A 224 8.15 9.59 6.13
N LYS A 225 6.95 9.92 5.62
CA LYS A 225 6.51 9.55 4.27
C LYS A 225 7.28 10.30 3.19
N LEU A 226 7.63 11.54 3.44
CA LEU A 226 8.46 12.33 2.52
C LEU A 226 9.89 11.78 2.47
N ASP A 227 10.48 11.48 3.62
CA ASP A 227 11.81 10.88 3.71
C ASP A 227 11.83 9.52 2.99
N GLU A 228 10.81 8.69 3.21
CA GLU A 228 10.65 7.43 2.49
C GLU A 228 10.58 7.63 0.96
N ALA A 229 9.79 8.61 0.50
CA ALA A 229 9.68 8.94 -0.92
C ALA A 229 11.00 9.46 -1.52
N MET A 230 11.89 10.03 -0.71
CA MET A 230 13.20 10.50 -1.15
C MET A 230 14.25 9.39 -1.17
N ASP A 231 14.20 8.45 -0.24
CA ASP A 231 15.16 7.34 -0.13
C ASP A 231 15.00 6.30 -1.24
N ASP A 232 13.77 6.06 -1.69
CA ASP A 232 13.51 5.18 -2.84
C ASP A 232 13.58 5.96 -4.15
N SER A 233 14.79 6.42 -4.46
CA SER A 233 15.11 7.29 -5.61
C SER A 233 14.75 6.70 -6.98
N ALA A 234 14.42 5.41 -7.05
CA ALA A 234 14.04 4.74 -8.29
C ALA A 234 12.58 5.01 -8.72
N ILE A 235 11.68 5.35 -7.78
CA ILE A 235 10.25 5.43 -8.07
C ILE A 235 9.61 6.62 -7.33
N ARG A 236 9.77 7.81 -7.88
CA ARG A 236 9.12 9.03 -7.35
C ARG A 236 7.68 9.10 -7.81
N VAL A 237 6.78 8.52 -7.03
CA VAL A 237 5.33 8.55 -7.29
C VAL A 237 4.57 9.51 -6.38
N SER A 238 5.24 10.11 -5.37
CA SER A 238 4.66 11.17 -4.55
C SER A 238 4.79 12.52 -5.25
N LEU A 239 3.67 13.26 -5.33
CA LEU A 239 3.55 14.45 -6.15
C LEU A 239 2.96 15.62 -5.35
N THR A 240 3.26 16.85 -5.79
CA THR A 240 2.59 18.09 -5.38
C THR A 240 1.95 18.77 -6.58
N ALA A 241 0.78 19.34 -6.38
CA ALA A 241 0.07 20.16 -7.34
C ALA A 241 0.22 21.63 -7.02
N ARG A 242 0.55 22.45 -8.03
CA ARG A 242 0.80 23.88 -7.88
C ARG A 242 -0.08 24.70 -8.81
N LEU A 243 -0.62 25.79 -8.28
CA LEU A 243 -1.23 26.86 -9.04
C LEU A 243 -0.46 28.14 -8.76
N GLU A 244 0.00 28.82 -9.82
CA GLU A 244 0.79 30.06 -9.71
C GLU A 244 1.98 29.94 -8.75
N GLY A 245 2.60 28.74 -8.71
CA GLY A 245 3.76 28.45 -7.85
C GLY A 245 3.44 28.06 -6.39
N VAL A 246 2.18 28.18 -5.97
CA VAL A 246 1.73 27.79 -4.64
C VAL A 246 1.26 26.34 -4.64
N ILE A 247 1.67 25.54 -3.65
CA ILE A 247 1.17 24.18 -3.47
C ILE A 247 -0.27 24.22 -2.99
N VAL A 248 -1.17 23.63 -3.78
CA VAL A 248 -2.62 23.53 -3.52
C VAL A 248 -3.08 22.09 -3.31
N GLY A 249 -2.20 21.11 -3.53
CA GLY A 249 -2.51 19.71 -3.28
C GLY A 249 -1.27 18.84 -3.22
N PHE A 250 -1.41 17.66 -2.66
CA PHE A 250 -0.38 16.64 -2.58
C PHE A 250 -0.95 15.24 -2.66
N VAL A 251 -0.19 14.29 -3.17
CA VAL A 251 -0.47 12.87 -3.16
C VAL A 251 0.80 12.12 -2.77
N MET A 252 0.68 11.19 -1.84
CA MET A 252 1.77 10.33 -1.41
C MET A 252 1.41 8.89 -1.73
N ALA A 253 2.25 8.26 -2.51
CA ALA A 253 2.14 6.87 -2.89
C ALA A 253 3.51 6.20 -2.83
N ARG A 254 3.52 4.89 -2.70
CA ARG A 254 4.72 4.07 -2.77
C ARG A 254 4.50 2.91 -3.72
N ALA A 255 5.55 2.45 -4.38
CA ALA A 255 5.53 1.19 -5.07
C ALA A 255 5.74 0.05 -4.07
N ASP A 256 4.80 -0.86 -4.01
CA ASP A 256 4.87 -2.06 -3.19
C ASP A 256 5.04 -3.29 -4.11
N LEU A 257 5.90 -4.20 -3.72
CA LEU A 257 6.22 -5.35 -4.56
C LEU A 257 5.62 -6.66 -4.03
N GLY A 258 4.42 -6.55 -3.49
CA GLY A 258 3.60 -7.71 -3.22
C GLY A 258 3.52 -8.14 -1.76
N ASP A 259 2.39 -7.82 -1.16
CA ASP A 259 1.92 -8.48 0.06
C ASP A 259 1.24 -9.80 -0.30
N PHE A 260 1.18 -10.74 0.63
CA PHE A 260 0.36 -11.96 0.63
C PHE A 260 -0.20 -12.39 -0.74
N GLY A 261 0.56 -13.23 -1.47
CA GLY A 261 0.14 -13.78 -2.76
C GLY A 261 0.15 -12.79 -3.93
N ARG A 262 0.52 -11.54 -3.73
CA ARG A 262 0.81 -10.62 -4.82
C ARG A 262 2.27 -10.72 -5.20
N THR A 263 2.50 -11.19 -6.40
CA THR A 263 3.83 -11.30 -7.00
C THR A 263 4.13 -10.17 -7.98
N GLU A 264 3.14 -9.34 -8.25
CA GLU A 264 3.21 -8.21 -9.18
C GLU A 264 3.44 -6.90 -8.45
N PRO A 265 4.13 -5.93 -9.05
CA PRO A 265 4.28 -4.60 -8.49
C PRO A 265 2.89 -3.92 -8.36
N VAL A 266 2.64 -3.33 -7.21
CA VAL A 266 1.43 -2.57 -6.93
C VAL A 266 1.83 -1.26 -6.29
N ALA A 267 1.22 -0.16 -6.67
CA ALA A 267 1.34 1.08 -5.93
C ALA A 267 0.33 1.10 -4.78
N VAL A 268 0.73 1.66 -3.66
CA VAL A 268 -0.17 1.93 -2.53
C VAL A 268 -0.31 3.44 -2.37
N LEU A 269 -1.53 3.93 -2.50
CA LEU A 269 -1.86 5.32 -2.22
C LEU A 269 -2.02 5.49 -0.70
N ASP A 270 -1.09 6.18 -0.07
CA ASP A 270 -1.05 6.34 1.38
C ASP A 270 -1.87 7.54 1.87
N THR A 271 -1.85 8.66 1.13
CA THR A 271 -2.64 9.86 1.44
C THR A 271 -2.74 10.77 0.21
N ILE A 272 -3.84 11.51 0.13
CA ILE A 272 -4.07 12.57 -0.84
C ILE A 272 -4.76 13.73 -0.14
N GLY A 273 -4.44 14.96 -0.51
CA GLY A 273 -5.07 16.15 0.04
C GLY A 273 -5.06 17.29 -0.96
N VAL A 274 -6.15 18.03 -0.99
CA VAL A 274 -6.31 19.28 -1.73
C VAL A 274 -6.64 20.38 -0.73
N ASP A 275 -6.03 21.55 -0.87
CA ASP A 275 -6.37 22.72 -0.07
C ASP A 275 -7.88 23.01 -0.21
N PRO A 276 -8.65 23.10 0.88
CA PRO A 276 -10.09 23.33 0.83
C PRO A 276 -10.52 24.53 -0.02
N ALA A 277 -9.68 25.55 -0.15
CA ALA A 277 -9.94 26.70 -1.01
C ALA A 277 -9.88 26.35 -2.52
N PHE A 278 -9.32 25.20 -2.89
CA PHE A 278 -9.13 24.73 -4.26
C PHE A 278 -9.82 23.40 -4.55
N GLU A 279 -10.72 22.97 -3.67
CA GLU A 279 -11.58 21.81 -3.94
C GLU A 279 -12.49 22.07 -5.16
N HIS A 280 -12.87 21.01 -5.83
CA HIS A 280 -13.71 21.04 -7.05
C HIS A 280 -13.12 21.81 -8.25
N HIS A 281 -11.82 22.12 -8.22
CA HIS A 281 -11.10 22.76 -9.33
C HIS A 281 -10.25 21.77 -10.15
N GLY A 282 -10.53 20.48 -10.07
CA GLY A 282 -9.82 19.43 -10.82
C GLY A 282 -8.43 19.06 -10.26
N VAL A 283 -7.95 19.70 -9.18
CA VAL A 283 -6.61 19.49 -8.61
C VAL A 283 -6.37 18.02 -8.24
N GLY A 284 -7.36 17.38 -7.59
CA GLY A 284 -7.28 15.97 -7.21
C GLY A 284 -7.16 15.05 -8.42
N HIS A 285 -7.97 15.27 -9.45
CA HIS A 285 -7.92 14.50 -10.70
C HIS A 285 -6.59 14.69 -11.43
N ALA A 286 -6.08 15.91 -11.50
CA ALA A 286 -4.77 16.18 -12.12
C ALA A 286 -3.65 15.40 -11.43
N MET A 287 -3.64 15.34 -10.08
CA MET A 287 -2.65 14.59 -9.32
C MET A 287 -2.77 13.08 -9.56
N VAL A 288 -3.98 12.52 -9.53
CA VAL A 288 -4.19 11.08 -9.75
C VAL A 288 -3.84 10.69 -11.19
N SER A 289 -4.23 11.50 -12.18
CA SER A 289 -3.88 11.30 -13.58
C SER A 289 -2.35 11.30 -13.80
N GLN A 290 -1.63 12.24 -13.17
CA GLN A 290 -0.16 12.27 -13.24
C GLN A 290 0.47 11.08 -12.50
N LEU A 291 -0.09 10.67 -11.35
CA LEU A 291 0.31 9.47 -10.65
C LEU A 291 0.19 8.23 -11.55
N PHE A 292 -0.95 8.07 -12.21
CA PHE A 292 -1.17 6.94 -13.13
C PHE A 292 -0.19 6.95 -14.32
N ALA A 293 0.07 8.11 -14.91
CA ALA A 293 1.07 8.25 -15.97
C ALA A 293 2.46 7.83 -15.50
N ASN A 294 2.87 8.23 -14.28
CA ASN A 294 4.14 7.84 -13.71
C ASN A 294 4.20 6.34 -13.41
N LEU A 295 3.12 5.75 -12.88
CA LEU A 295 3.05 4.31 -12.60
C LEU A 295 3.12 3.48 -13.88
N ALA A 296 2.40 3.88 -14.92
CA ALA A 296 2.46 3.22 -16.23
C ALA A 296 3.88 3.22 -16.82
N ALA A 297 4.59 4.36 -16.72
CA ALA A 297 5.99 4.45 -17.16
C ALA A 297 6.94 3.54 -16.35
N LEU A 298 6.56 3.18 -15.13
CA LEU A 298 7.29 2.28 -14.24
C LEU A 298 6.85 0.82 -14.36
N HIS A 299 5.94 0.52 -15.29
CA HIS A 299 5.32 -0.81 -15.46
C HIS A 299 4.64 -1.31 -14.17
N ILE A 300 3.98 -0.41 -13.46
CA ILE A 300 3.15 -0.70 -12.30
C ILE A 300 1.71 -0.55 -12.75
N ASP A 301 1.05 -1.67 -12.99
CA ASP A 301 -0.26 -1.72 -13.64
C ASP A 301 -1.43 -1.62 -12.64
N ARG A 302 -1.16 -1.45 -11.34
CA ARG A 302 -2.20 -1.42 -10.33
C ARG A 302 -1.85 -0.47 -9.19
N VAL A 303 -2.86 0.25 -8.72
CA VAL A 303 -2.79 1.03 -7.50
C VAL A 303 -3.91 0.62 -6.55
N GLU A 304 -3.61 0.49 -5.27
CA GLU A 304 -4.59 0.17 -4.25
C GLU A 304 -4.53 1.16 -3.08
N THR A 305 -5.63 1.25 -2.34
CA THR A 305 -5.66 1.95 -1.07
C THR A 305 -6.70 1.37 -0.11
N LEU A 306 -6.53 1.68 1.16
CA LEU A 306 -7.47 1.33 2.22
C LEU A 306 -8.15 2.59 2.75
N LEU A 307 -9.48 2.61 2.75
CA LEU A 307 -10.25 3.73 3.31
C LEU A 307 -11.32 3.26 4.28
N ALA A 308 -11.76 4.16 5.17
CA ALA A 308 -12.87 3.90 6.05
C ALA A 308 -14.18 3.89 5.25
N ARG A 309 -15.09 2.97 5.57
CA ARG A 309 -16.43 2.90 4.93
C ARG A 309 -17.26 4.17 5.14
N SER A 310 -16.94 4.94 6.17
CA SER A 310 -17.62 6.21 6.48
C SER A 310 -17.10 7.40 5.67
N ASP A 311 -15.97 7.25 4.99
CA ASP A 311 -15.38 8.33 4.19
C ASP A 311 -15.96 8.32 2.77
N LEU A 312 -17.22 8.74 2.68
CA LEU A 312 -17.96 8.72 1.42
C LEU A 312 -17.45 9.76 0.41
N ALA A 313 -16.91 10.87 0.88
CA ALA A 313 -16.35 11.90 0.01
C ALA A 313 -15.10 11.37 -0.72
N LEU A 314 -14.15 10.77 0.03
CA LEU A 314 -12.96 10.16 -0.55
C LEU A 314 -13.33 8.96 -1.45
N LEU A 315 -14.32 8.14 -1.04
CA LEU A 315 -14.78 7.02 -1.85
C LEU A 315 -15.35 7.50 -3.19
N GLY A 316 -16.21 8.53 -3.18
CA GLY A 316 -16.78 9.11 -4.39
C GLY A 316 -15.72 9.71 -5.30
N PHE A 317 -14.73 10.40 -4.73
CA PHE A 317 -13.58 10.92 -5.46
C PHE A 317 -12.76 9.79 -6.12
N LEU A 318 -12.41 8.75 -5.36
CA LEU A 318 -11.65 7.61 -5.89
C LEU A 318 -12.43 6.88 -6.98
N TYR A 319 -13.73 6.68 -6.80
CA TYR A 319 -14.58 6.11 -7.85
C TYR A 319 -14.54 6.95 -9.13
N SER A 320 -14.63 8.28 -9.02
CA SER A 320 -14.55 9.18 -10.20
C SER A 320 -13.19 9.15 -10.91
N THR A 321 -12.15 8.64 -10.27
CA THR A 321 -10.82 8.44 -10.85
C THR A 321 -10.57 6.99 -11.28
N GLY A 322 -11.61 6.14 -11.31
CA GLY A 322 -11.55 4.78 -11.82
C GLY A 322 -11.18 3.71 -10.79
N PHE A 323 -11.19 4.02 -9.50
CA PHE A 323 -11.04 3.00 -8.47
C PHE A 323 -12.32 2.18 -8.30
N GLU A 324 -12.14 0.88 -8.08
CA GLU A 324 -13.20 -0.09 -7.86
C GLU A 324 -12.94 -0.87 -6.56
N PRO A 325 -13.97 -1.53 -6.00
CA PRO A 325 -13.77 -2.44 -4.88
C PRO A 325 -12.83 -3.58 -5.23
N SER A 326 -11.78 -3.76 -4.44
CA SER A 326 -10.81 -4.84 -4.64
C SER A 326 -11.39 -6.20 -4.27
N GLN A 327 -10.86 -7.25 -4.91
CA GLN A 327 -11.07 -8.64 -4.51
C GLN A 327 -10.30 -9.02 -3.21
N ARG A 328 -9.75 -8.04 -2.51
CA ARG A 328 -9.05 -8.23 -1.24
C ARG A 328 -9.89 -7.75 -0.07
N LEU A 329 -9.83 -8.52 1.00
CA LEU A 329 -10.47 -8.18 2.28
C LEU A 329 -9.44 -7.61 3.24
N ALA A 330 -9.80 -6.55 3.92
CA ALA A 330 -8.99 -5.98 4.99
C ALA A 330 -9.26 -6.70 6.32
N PHE A 331 -8.20 -6.98 7.06
CA PHE A 331 -8.24 -7.67 8.35
C PHE A 331 -7.57 -6.83 9.43
N VAL A 332 -8.07 -6.96 10.64
CA VAL A 332 -7.53 -6.30 11.83
C VAL A 332 -7.51 -7.27 13.01
N ARG A 333 -6.45 -7.20 13.81
CA ARG A 333 -6.37 -7.81 15.12
C ARG A 333 -5.96 -6.74 16.14
N ARG A 334 -6.76 -6.51 17.18
CA ARG A 334 -6.42 -5.61 18.29
C ARG A 334 -5.39 -6.28 19.20
N LEU A 335 -4.46 -5.48 19.72
CA LEU A 335 -3.34 -5.93 20.56
C LEU A 335 -3.53 -5.62 22.06
N GLN A 336 -4.74 -5.28 22.46
CA GLN A 336 -5.07 -5.00 23.86
C GLN A 336 -4.94 -6.24 24.72
#